data_35c11dc8b1772cbdb2f563c662f592c3
#
_entry.id   35c11dc8b1772cbdb2f563c662f592c3
#
_cell.length_a   1.000
_cell.length_b   1.000
_cell.length_c   1.000
_cell.angle_alpha   90.00
_cell.angle_beta   90.00
_cell.angle_gamma   90.00
#
_symmetry.space_group_name_H-M   'P 1'
#
loop_
_entity.id
_entity.type
_entity.pdbx_description
1 polymer ?
#
loop_
_entity_poly.entity_id
_entity_poly.type
_entity_poly.pdbx_seq_one_letter_code
_entity_poly.pdbx_strand_id
1 'polypeptide(L)'
;EMRGYATMIKVLFICHGNICRSTLSESVFTHKVNTLGLENMFVIDSAATSREEIGNPPHRGTVNKLRELGIPLVPHRARQVTLDDYDKFDYIIGMDTANIRNLNRMLKHDPEGKIYKLLSFAGSGRDIADPWYTGDFDETYRDVEEGSEGFLNYLREKGKI
;
A
#
# COMPACT_ATOMS: atom_id res chain seq x y z
N GLU A 1 24.40 7.87 -16.71
CA GLU A 1 23.09 8.48 -16.49
C GLU A 1 22.66 8.35 -15.04
N MET A 2 22.52 9.45 -14.38
CA MET A 2 22.20 9.48 -12.95
C MET A 2 20.75 9.28 -12.62
N ARG A 3 19.92 9.26 -13.62
CA ARG A 3 18.47 9.19 -13.50
C ARG A 3 17.97 8.05 -12.65
N GLY A 4 18.58 6.87 -12.78
CA GLY A 4 18.13 5.68 -12.05
C GLY A 4 18.23 5.82 -10.54
N TYR A 5 19.12 6.66 -10.03
CA TYR A 5 19.27 6.84 -8.60
C TYR A 5 18.29 7.84 -8.02
N ALA A 6 17.97 8.88 -8.81
CA ALA A 6 17.14 9.99 -8.34
C ALA A 6 15.65 9.73 -8.55
N THR A 7 15.29 8.75 -9.38
CA THR A 7 13.93 8.62 -9.84
C THR A 7 13.22 7.35 -9.37
N MET A 8 13.71 6.70 -8.29
CA MET A 8 12.98 5.59 -7.71
C MET A 8 11.66 6.08 -7.13
N ILE A 9 10.61 5.31 -7.38
CA ILE A 9 9.26 5.62 -6.90
C ILE A 9 9.07 4.91 -5.56
N LYS A 10 8.86 5.68 -4.50
CA LYS A 10 8.78 5.15 -3.14
C LYS A 10 7.35 5.16 -2.66
N VAL A 11 6.80 3.98 -2.40
CA VAL A 11 5.40 3.75 -2.12
C VAL A 11 5.23 3.10 -0.75
N LEU A 12 4.37 3.68 0.08
CA LEU A 12 4.06 3.15 1.41
C LEU A 12 2.57 2.88 1.50
N PHE A 13 2.19 1.60 1.67
CA PHE A 13 0.80 1.22 1.86
C PHE A 13 0.44 1.25 3.34
N ILE A 14 -0.73 1.81 3.66
CA ILE A 14 -1.15 2.05 5.04
C ILE A 14 -2.51 1.40 5.30
N CYS A 15 -2.65 0.73 6.45
CA CYS A 15 -3.97 0.40 6.99
C CYS A 15 -3.92 0.57 8.51
N HIS A 16 -4.99 0.18 9.20
CA HIS A 16 -5.06 0.39 10.64
C HIS A 16 -3.97 -0.39 11.40
N GLY A 17 -3.87 -1.71 11.16
CA GLY A 17 -2.98 -2.57 11.94
C GLY A 17 -1.72 -3.03 11.22
N ASN A 18 -1.62 -2.84 9.92
CA ASN A 18 -0.49 -3.28 9.09
C ASN A 18 -0.28 -4.80 9.13
N ILE A 19 -1.37 -5.55 9.18
CA ILE A 19 -1.30 -7.02 9.08
C ILE A 19 -2.22 -7.60 8.02
N CYS A 20 -3.24 -6.89 7.57
CA CYS A 20 -4.20 -7.37 6.56
C CYS A 20 -4.11 -6.63 5.24
N ARG A 21 -4.77 -5.46 5.14
CA ARG A 21 -4.93 -4.76 3.86
C ARG A 21 -3.61 -4.21 3.32
N SER A 22 -2.80 -3.58 4.15
CA SER A 22 -1.55 -2.98 3.68
C SER A 22 -0.52 -4.02 3.32
N THR A 23 -0.45 -5.13 4.05
CA THR A 23 0.47 -6.22 3.72
C THR A 23 0.05 -6.94 2.44
N LEU A 24 -1.26 -7.11 2.24
CA LEU A 24 -1.77 -7.67 0.99
C LEU A 24 -1.42 -6.76 -0.18
N SER A 25 -1.64 -5.45 -0.02
CA SER A 25 -1.33 -4.45 -1.06
C SER A 25 0.15 -4.44 -1.40
N GLU A 26 1.01 -4.48 -0.39
CA GLU A 26 2.46 -4.50 -0.58
C GLU A 26 2.88 -5.69 -1.44
N SER A 27 2.38 -6.90 -1.10
CA SER A 27 2.75 -8.12 -1.83
C SER A 27 2.16 -8.13 -3.24
N VAL A 28 0.90 -7.73 -3.40
CA VAL A 28 0.25 -7.70 -4.71
C VAL A 28 0.95 -6.71 -5.62
N PHE A 29 1.21 -5.50 -5.13
CA PHE A 29 1.84 -4.46 -5.95
C PHE A 29 3.29 -4.82 -6.28
N THR A 30 4.02 -5.38 -5.33
CA THR A 30 5.40 -5.85 -5.56
C THR A 30 5.41 -6.92 -6.66
N HIS A 31 4.47 -7.85 -6.62
CA HIS A 31 4.37 -8.89 -7.64
C HIS A 31 4.10 -8.30 -9.03
N LYS A 32 3.18 -7.32 -9.12
CA LYS A 32 2.87 -6.66 -10.40
C LYS A 32 4.10 -5.96 -10.96
N VAL A 33 4.81 -5.23 -10.12
CA VAL A 33 6.03 -4.50 -10.51
C VAL A 33 7.10 -5.48 -11.00
N ASN A 34 7.30 -6.58 -10.27
CA ASN A 34 8.28 -7.59 -10.65
C ASN A 34 7.92 -8.26 -11.97
N THR A 35 6.64 -8.56 -12.18
CA THR A 35 6.16 -9.18 -13.41
C THR A 35 6.40 -8.27 -14.62
N LEU A 36 6.34 -6.96 -14.40
CA LEU A 36 6.58 -5.98 -15.48
C LEU A 36 8.07 -5.68 -15.68
N GLY A 37 8.96 -6.27 -14.86
CA GLY A 37 10.39 -5.99 -14.95
C GLY A 37 10.77 -4.61 -14.43
N LEU A 38 9.95 -4.02 -13.55
CA LEU A 38 10.14 -2.66 -13.04
C LEU A 38 10.64 -2.62 -11.60
N GLU A 39 11.09 -3.76 -11.06
CA GLU A 39 11.46 -3.87 -9.65
C GLU A 39 12.56 -2.89 -9.24
N ASN A 40 13.45 -2.54 -10.16
CA ASN A 40 14.55 -1.61 -9.86
C ASN A 40 14.10 -0.14 -9.83
N MET A 41 12.84 0.12 -10.15
CA MET A 41 12.30 1.48 -10.17
C MET A 41 11.51 1.81 -8.91
N PHE A 42 11.29 0.83 -8.02
CA PHE A 42 10.41 1.01 -6.88
C PHE A 42 11.06 0.67 -5.55
N VAL A 43 10.67 1.41 -4.51
CA VAL A 43 10.84 1.03 -3.11
C VAL A 43 9.43 0.91 -2.55
N ILE A 44 9.06 -0.27 -2.07
CA ILE A 44 7.69 -0.56 -1.63
C ILE A 44 7.73 -1.07 -0.19
N ASP A 45 6.89 -0.51 0.67
CA ASP A 45 6.81 -0.91 2.07
C ASP A 45 5.37 -0.71 2.56
N SER A 46 5.10 -1.06 3.81
CA SER A 46 3.80 -0.85 4.42
C SER A 46 3.95 -0.50 5.90
N ALA A 47 2.94 0.15 6.46
CA ALA A 47 2.93 0.56 7.87
C ALA A 47 1.49 0.73 8.36
N ALA A 48 1.33 0.96 9.65
CA ALA A 48 0.05 1.12 10.32
C ALA A 48 -0.16 2.56 10.78
N THR A 49 -1.42 2.96 10.91
CA THR A 49 -1.75 4.17 11.66
C THR A 49 -1.76 3.88 13.17
N SER A 50 -2.06 2.65 13.59
CA SER A 50 -2.14 2.29 15.00
C SER A 50 -0.88 1.57 15.48
N ARG A 51 -0.82 1.33 16.80
CA ARG A 51 0.26 0.59 17.42
C ARG A 51 -0.16 -0.81 17.87
N GLU A 52 -1.39 -1.21 17.51
CA GLU A 52 -2.01 -2.41 18.08
C GLU A 52 -1.28 -3.70 17.74
N GLU A 53 -0.70 -3.77 16.52
CA GLU A 53 -0.11 -5.01 16.01
C GLU A 53 1.40 -4.92 15.83
N ILE A 54 2.06 -3.91 16.38
CA ILE A 54 3.51 -3.70 16.16
C ILE A 54 4.27 -5.00 16.43
N GLY A 55 5.11 -5.38 15.46
CA GLY A 55 5.95 -6.58 15.54
C GLY A 55 5.29 -7.85 15.01
N ASN A 56 3.99 -7.84 14.75
CA ASN A 56 3.29 -9.04 14.28
C ASN A 56 3.47 -9.25 12.78
N PRO A 57 3.49 -10.53 12.34
CA PRO A 57 3.59 -10.84 10.90
C PRO A 57 2.25 -10.59 10.22
N PRO A 58 2.21 -10.67 8.88
CA PRO A 58 0.95 -10.58 8.15
C PRO A 58 -0.08 -11.58 8.64
N HIS A 59 -1.34 -11.16 8.66
CA HIS A 59 -2.45 -11.98 9.11
C HIS A 59 -2.56 -13.26 8.26
N ARG A 60 -2.98 -14.35 8.90
CA ARG A 60 -3.14 -15.64 8.23
C ARG A 60 -4.00 -15.55 6.96
N GLY A 61 -5.06 -14.74 6.99
CA GLY A 61 -5.93 -14.53 5.83
C GLY A 61 -5.20 -13.92 4.65
N THR A 62 -4.32 -12.96 4.90
CA THR A 62 -3.45 -12.38 3.87
C THR A 62 -2.53 -13.45 3.30
N VAL A 63 -1.85 -14.19 4.18
CA VAL A 63 -0.92 -15.25 3.76
C VAL A 63 -1.62 -16.30 2.90
N ASN A 64 -2.79 -16.74 3.36
CA ASN A 64 -3.56 -17.78 2.64
C ASN A 64 -4.04 -17.29 1.29
N LYS A 65 -4.51 -16.04 1.22
CA LYS A 65 -4.98 -15.45 -0.05
C LYS A 65 -3.85 -15.36 -1.05
N LEU A 66 -2.69 -14.87 -0.63
CA LEU A 66 -1.52 -14.77 -1.52
C LEU A 66 -1.08 -16.16 -2.00
N ARG A 67 -1.07 -17.15 -1.10
CA ARG A 67 -0.71 -18.53 -1.47
C ARG A 67 -1.69 -19.08 -2.51
N GLU A 68 -2.98 -18.88 -2.30
CA GLU A 68 -4.02 -19.30 -3.23
C GLU A 68 -3.80 -18.73 -4.63
N LEU A 69 -3.35 -17.47 -4.70
CA LEU A 69 -3.16 -16.76 -5.97
C LEU A 69 -1.78 -16.98 -6.59
N GLY A 70 -0.88 -17.68 -5.89
CA GLY A 70 0.48 -17.87 -6.36
C GLY A 70 1.32 -16.60 -6.33
N ILE A 71 0.96 -15.65 -5.46
CA ILE A 71 1.70 -14.39 -5.30
C ILE A 71 2.65 -14.53 -4.11
N PRO A 72 3.96 -14.30 -4.30
CA PRO A 72 4.92 -14.39 -3.19
C PRO A 72 4.60 -13.37 -2.09
N LEU A 73 4.58 -13.83 -0.86
CA LEU A 73 4.43 -12.95 0.30
C LEU A 73 5.73 -12.16 0.49
N VAL A 74 5.61 -10.84 0.61
CA VAL A 74 6.75 -10.02 1.03
C VAL A 74 6.84 -10.12 2.55
N PRO A 75 7.96 -10.62 3.10
CA PRO A 75 8.11 -10.71 4.56
C PRO A 75 8.00 -9.33 5.19
N HIS A 76 7.23 -9.24 6.27
CA HIS A 76 6.99 -7.96 6.92
C HIS A 76 6.60 -8.15 8.38
N ARG A 77 6.96 -7.16 9.20
CA ARG A 77 6.49 -7.05 10.57
C ARG A 77 5.80 -5.70 10.74
N ALA A 78 4.63 -5.70 11.35
CA ALA A 78 3.84 -4.49 11.51
C ALA A 78 4.64 -3.40 12.22
N ARG A 79 4.57 -2.18 11.70
CA ARG A 79 5.20 -1.00 12.29
C ARG A 79 4.27 0.19 12.13
N GLN A 80 4.44 1.20 12.98
CA GLN A 80 3.63 2.41 12.86
C GLN A 80 4.32 3.41 11.92
N VAL A 81 3.52 4.12 11.13
CA VAL A 81 4.02 5.19 10.25
C VAL A 81 4.64 6.31 11.10
N THR A 82 5.69 6.94 10.57
CA THR A 82 6.41 8.02 11.25
C THR A 82 6.50 9.26 10.37
N LEU A 83 6.89 10.39 10.97
CA LEU A 83 7.15 11.61 10.20
C LEU A 83 8.29 11.42 9.20
N ASP A 84 9.29 10.60 9.53
CA ASP A 84 10.37 10.29 8.59
C ASP A 84 9.84 9.58 7.34
N ASP A 85 8.79 8.76 7.49
CA ASP A 85 8.15 8.11 6.35
C ASP A 85 7.57 9.14 5.39
N TYR A 86 7.04 10.23 5.91
CA TYR A 86 6.46 11.28 5.07
C TYR A 86 7.51 11.87 4.13
N ASP A 87 8.73 12.11 4.64
CA ASP A 87 9.81 12.65 3.83
C ASP A 87 10.35 11.61 2.86
N LYS A 88 10.38 10.34 3.28
CA LYS A 88 11.00 9.27 2.49
C LYS A 88 10.14 8.82 1.32
N PHE A 89 8.83 8.68 1.51
CA PHE A 89 7.96 8.10 0.50
C PHE A 89 7.30 9.17 -0.37
N ASP A 90 7.11 8.84 -1.66
CA ASP A 90 6.46 9.73 -2.62
C ASP A 90 4.95 9.57 -2.58
N TYR A 91 4.48 8.36 -2.31
CA TYR A 91 3.05 8.01 -2.26
C TYR A 91 2.78 7.28 -0.97
N ILE A 92 1.85 7.80 -0.18
CA ILE A 92 1.42 7.19 1.08
C ILE A 92 -0.05 6.87 0.90
N ILE A 93 -0.35 5.57 0.76
CA ILE A 93 -1.63 5.11 0.23
C ILE A 93 -2.41 4.36 1.30
N GLY A 94 -3.50 4.96 1.76
CA GLY A 94 -4.41 4.33 2.72
C GLY A 94 -5.51 3.53 2.03
N MET A 95 -6.22 2.73 2.81
CA MET A 95 -7.24 1.82 2.30
C MET A 95 -8.65 2.39 2.45
N ASP A 96 -8.88 3.20 3.48
CA ASP A 96 -10.20 3.73 3.78
C ASP A 96 -10.13 5.16 4.31
N THR A 97 -11.31 5.77 4.46
CA THR A 97 -11.42 7.15 4.91
C THR A 97 -10.82 7.35 6.31
N ALA A 98 -10.94 6.37 7.19
CA ALA A 98 -10.36 6.46 8.54
C ALA A 98 -8.84 6.48 8.47
N ASN A 99 -8.23 5.67 7.58
CA ASN A 99 -6.78 5.71 7.37
C ASN A 99 -6.35 7.11 6.92
N ILE A 100 -7.05 7.68 5.95
CA ILE A 100 -6.72 9.01 5.41
C ILE A 100 -6.81 10.07 6.51
N ARG A 101 -7.88 10.05 7.31
CA ARG A 101 -8.07 11.00 8.40
C ARG A 101 -6.94 10.90 9.43
N ASN A 102 -6.59 9.67 9.81
CA ASN A 102 -5.52 9.46 10.79
C ASN A 102 -4.15 9.85 10.22
N LEU A 103 -3.90 9.54 8.95
CA LEU A 103 -2.65 9.94 8.30
C LEU A 103 -2.51 11.47 8.27
N ASN A 104 -3.58 12.18 7.91
CA ASN A 104 -3.54 13.64 7.88
C ASN A 104 -3.20 14.20 9.27
N ARG A 105 -3.81 13.65 10.31
CA ARG A 105 -3.53 14.08 11.67
C ARG A 105 -2.09 13.80 12.08
N MET A 106 -1.56 12.63 11.71
CA MET A 106 -0.22 12.20 12.11
C MET A 106 0.89 12.84 11.30
N LEU A 107 0.61 13.21 10.05
CA LEU A 107 1.61 13.67 9.08
C LEU A 107 1.41 15.14 8.70
N LYS A 108 1.03 15.97 9.68
CA LYS A 108 0.94 17.44 9.56
C LYS A 108 0.01 17.91 8.43
N HIS A 109 -1.10 17.18 8.23
CA HIS A 109 -2.12 17.52 7.24
C HIS A 109 -1.62 17.52 5.79
N ASP A 110 -0.62 16.67 5.52
CA ASP A 110 -0.15 16.40 4.14
C ASP A 110 0.27 17.65 3.37
N PRO A 111 1.28 18.38 3.84
CA PRO A 111 1.67 19.63 3.17
C PRO A 111 2.15 19.45 1.73
N GLU A 112 2.62 18.25 1.34
CA GLU A 112 3.15 18.00 0.00
C GLU A 112 2.23 17.19 -0.90
N GLY A 113 1.01 16.88 -0.43
CA GLY A 113 0.03 16.17 -1.25
C GLY A 113 0.42 14.73 -1.57
N LYS A 114 0.95 13.97 -0.60
CA LYS A 114 1.43 12.60 -0.81
C LYS A 114 0.43 11.53 -0.39
N ILE A 115 -0.64 11.89 0.32
CA ILE A 115 -1.59 10.94 0.90
C ILE A 115 -2.74 10.69 -0.07
N TYR A 116 -2.95 9.42 -0.40
CA TYR A 116 -3.99 8.99 -1.35
C TYR A 116 -4.76 7.81 -0.76
N LYS A 117 -5.99 7.61 -1.24
CA LYS A 117 -6.75 6.39 -0.98
C LYS A 117 -6.56 5.47 -2.20
N LEU A 118 -6.28 4.19 -1.98
CA LEU A 118 -5.89 3.29 -3.06
C LEU A 118 -6.93 3.26 -4.19
N LEU A 119 -8.20 3.14 -3.87
CA LEU A 119 -9.25 3.07 -4.89
C LEU A 119 -9.47 4.39 -5.63
N SER A 120 -8.93 5.52 -5.14
CA SER A 120 -9.02 6.78 -5.87
C SER A 120 -8.27 6.69 -7.21
N PHE A 121 -7.24 5.86 -7.29
CA PHE A 121 -6.53 5.64 -8.56
C PHE A 121 -7.36 4.87 -9.58
N ALA A 122 -8.38 4.16 -9.12
CA ALA A 122 -9.34 3.48 -9.99
C ALA A 122 -10.60 4.32 -10.24
N GLY A 123 -10.57 5.60 -9.87
CA GLY A 123 -11.69 6.51 -10.09
C GLY A 123 -12.84 6.35 -9.09
N SER A 124 -12.60 5.71 -7.93
CA SER A 124 -13.64 5.46 -6.94
C SER A 124 -13.32 6.15 -5.62
N GLY A 125 -14.36 6.69 -4.97
CA GLY A 125 -14.22 7.25 -3.63
C GLY A 125 -14.51 6.25 -2.52
N ARG A 126 -14.82 4.98 -2.86
CA ARG A 126 -15.20 4.01 -1.84
C ARG A 126 -13.99 3.46 -1.08
N ASP A 127 -14.27 2.90 0.09
CA ASP A 127 -13.25 2.31 0.96
C ASP A 127 -13.03 0.83 0.62
N ILE A 128 -11.84 0.34 0.94
CA ILE A 128 -11.57 -1.10 0.94
C ILE A 128 -11.95 -1.62 2.32
N ALA A 129 -12.92 -2.51 2.38
CA ALA A 129 -13.41 -3.06 3.64
C ALA A 129 -12.31 -3.82 4.39
N ASP A 130 -12.32 -3.70 5.72
CA ASP A 130 -11.32 -4.35 6.55
C ASP A 130 -11.69 -5.82 6.78
N PRO A 131 -10.88 -6.76 6.27
CA PRO A 131 -11.20 -8.19 6.37
C PRO A 131 -11.06 -8.72 7.80
N TRP A 132 -10.46 -7.98 8.71
CA TRP A 132 -10.48 -8.30 10.13
C TRP A 132 -11.92 -8.40 10.64
N TYR A 133 -12.80 -7.52 10.14
CA TYR A 133 -14.22 -7.49 10.54
C TYR A 133 -15.10 -8.31 9.62
N THR A 134 -14.88 -8.27 8.31
CA THR A 134 -15.74 -8.96 7.34
C THR A 134 -15.37 -10.44 7.18
N GLY A 135 -14.11 -10.78 7.40
CA GLY A 135 -13.60 -12.11 7.10
C GLY A 135 -13.47 -12.40 5.62
N ASP A 136 -13.76 -11.41 4.76
CA ASP A 136 -13.84 -11.60 3.31
C ASP A 136 -12.56 -11.11 2.62
N PHE A 137 -11.55 -11.99 2.56
CA PHE A 137 -10.29 -11.67 1.90
C PHE A 137 -10.40 -11.69 0.37
N ASP A 138 -11.46 -12.30 -0.17
CA ASP A 138 -11.70 -12.27 -1.62
C ASP A 138 -12.10 -10.86 -2.05
N GLU A 139 -13.00 -10.24 -1.31
CA GLU A 139 -13.42 -8.87 -1.58
C GLU A 139 -12.22 -7.90 -1.44
N THR A 140 -11.47 -8.06 -0.36
CA THR A 140 -10.29 -7.22 -0.13
C THR A 140 -9.30 -7.34 -1.29
N TYR A 141 -9.03 -8.57 -1.73
CA TYR A 141 -8.10 -8.78 -2.84
C TYR A 141 -8.62 -8.12 -4.13
N ARG A 142 -9.91 -8.29 -4.45
CA ARG A 142 -10.47 -7.68 -5.66
C ARG A 142 -10.28 -6.16 -5.66
N ASP A 143 -10.50 -5.54 -4.50
CA ASP A 143 -10.33 -4.09 -4.38
C ASP A 143 -8.87 -3.67 -4.45
N VAL A 144 -7.97 -4.42 -3.81
CA VAL A 144 -6.53 -4.16 -3.87
C VAL A 144 -6.04 -4.31 -5.30
N GLU A 145 -6.52 -5.32 -6.01
CA GLU A 145 -6.17 -5.56 -7.41
C GLU A 145 -6.61 -4.38 -8.28
N GLU A 146 -7.85 -3.95 -8.13
CA GLU A 146 -8.41 -2.83 -8.89
C GLU A 146 -7.63 -1.54 -8.62
N GLY A 147 -7.38 -1.25 -7.35
CA GLY A 147 -6.64 -0.05 -6.97
C GLY A 147 -5.20 -0.07 -7.45
N SER A 148 -4.56 -1.24 -7.38
CA SER A 148 -3.16 -1.40 -7.81
C SER A 148 -3.01 -1.21 -9.31
N GLU A 149 -3.94 -1.75 -10.11
CA GLU A 149 -3.93 -1.51 -11.56
C GLU A 149 -4.15 -0.03 -11.87
N GLY A 150 -5.08 0.59 -11.15
CA GLY A 150 -5.32 2.04 -11.31
C GLY A 150 -4.08 2.86 -10.99
N PHE A 151 -3.36 2.48 -9.94
CA PHE A 151 -2.14 3.18 -9.56
C PHE A 151 -1.05 3.04 -10.61
N LEU A 152 -0.87 1.84 -11.16
CA LEU A 152 0.09 1.64 -12.25
C LEU A 152 -0.27 2.50 -13.47
N ASN A 153 -1.56 2.56 -13.83
CA ASN A 153 -2.02 3.41 -14.94
C ASN A 153 -1.77 4.88 -14.64
N TYR A 154 -2.02 5.31 -13.41
CA TYR A 154 -1.73 6.68 -12.98
C TYR A 154 -0.24 7.02 -13.19
N LEU A 155 0.64 6.11 -12.78
CA LEU A 155 2.08 6.31 -12.93
C LEU A 155 2.50 6.37 -14.40
N ARG A 156 1.89 5.55 -15.26
CA ARG A 156 2.14 5.61 -16.71
C ARG A 156 1.70 6.95 -17.29
N GLU A 157 0.52 7.42 -16.92
CA GLU A 157 0.01 8.68 -17.41
C GLU A 157 0.86 9.87 -16.98
N LYS A 158 1.48 9.76 -15.81
CA LYS A 158 2.39 10.79 -15.31
C LYS A 158 3.81 10.67 -15.88
N GLY A 159 4.06 9.66 -16.70
CA GLY A 159 5.39 9.44 -17.26
C GLY A 159 6.40 8.93 -16.26
N LYS A 160 5.94 8.32 -15.15
CA LYS A 160 6.87 7.80 -14.13
C LYS A 160 7.39 6.41 -14.48
N ILE A 161 6.60 5.66 -15.23
CA ILE A 161 7.00 4.34 -15.70
C ILE A 161 6.67 4.15 -17.17
#